data_054f7add92bfe75c85fd2da784952196
#
_entry.id   054f7add92bfe75c85fd2da784952196
#
_cell.length_a   1.000
_cell.length_b   1.000
_cell.length_c   1.000
_cell.angle_alpha   90.00
_cell.angle_beta   90.00
_cell.angle_gamma   90.00
#
_symmetry.space_group_name_H-M   'P 1'
#
loop_
_entity.id
_entity.type
_entity.pdbx_description
1 polymer ?
#
loop_
_entity_poly.entity_id
_entity_poly.type
_entity_poly.pdbx_seq_one_letter_code
_entity_poly.pdbx_strand_id
1 'polypeptide(L)'
;GRAIMAAMAAGTYPRPCITEMGGKNPCLVTENADLDRAASGLVRSAYGMGGQKCSAVSRLYVHERVADDLLARIGKQLDAIRIGDPTKRENWLGPVVNARAHQSYARYVGELRSWGAKLLHGGRVLTDGDFGRGFYVEPVLAEAPGEHPLWKHEMFLPILMAQRYRDRDEAMRHANDTDMGLTAGFYGSAAEVPWFQENVEAGVTYANRAQGATTGAWPGYQPFGGWK
;
A
#
# COMPACT_ATOMS: atom_id res chain seq x y z
N GLY A 1 19.02 -9.33 1.70
CA GLY A 1 19.52 -8.32 2.62
C GLY A 1 20.32 -8.95 3.76
N ARG A 2 19.69 -9.72 4.66
CA ARG A 2 20.34 -10.28 5.87
C ARG A 2 21.62 -11.08 5.58
N ALA A 3 21.62 -11.96 4.58
CA ALA A 3 22.81 -12.72 4.21
C ALA A 3 23.95 -11.83 3.70
N ILE A 4 23.64 -10.78 2.96
CA ILE A 4 24.63 -9.80 2.49
C ILE A 4 25.20 -9.01 3.67
N MET A 5 24.35 -8.52 4.57
CA MET A 5 24.79 -7.82 5.80
C MET A 5 25.74 -8.68 6.62
N ALA A 6 25.36 -9.95 6.86
CA ALA A 6 26.20 -10.90 7.59
C ALA A 6 27.56 -11.12 6.91
N ALA A 7 27.60 -11.29 5.59
CA ALA A 7 28.84 -11.45 4.82
C ALA A 7 29.73 -10.19 4.89
N MET A 8 29.14 -8.99 4.85
CA MET A 8 29.88 -7.73 4.95
C MET A 8 30.43 -7.48 6.37
N ALA A 9 29.72 -7.96 7.40
CA ALA A 9 30.15 -7.86 8.79
C ALA A 9 31.24 -8.88 9.18
N ALA A 10 31.30 -10.04 8.52
CA ALA A 10 32.19 -11.15 8.86
C ALA A 10 33.63 -10.98 8.41
N GLY A 11 33.94 -9.94 7.60
CA GLY A 11 35.30 -9.68 7.15
C GLY A 11 36.22 -9.13 8.27
N THR A 12 37.56 -9.23 8.08
CA THR A 12 38.53 -8.65 8.99
C THR A 12 38.29 -7.15 9.23
N TYR A 13 37.79 -6.47 8.22
CA TYR A 13 37.38 -5.07 8.29
C TYR A 13 35.87 -5.02 7.91
N PRO A 14 34.94 -4.91 8.89
CA PRO A 14 33.52 -4.75 8.62
C PRO A 14 33.28 -3.58 7.68
N ARG A 15 32.45 -3.79 6.67
CA ARG A 15 32.12 -2.74 5.70
C ARG A 15 30.66 -2.27 5.90
N PRO A 16 30.37 -0.98 5.73
CA PRO A 16 28.99 -0.49 5.73
C PRO A 16 28.14 -1.24 4.68
N CYS A 17 26.96 -1.66 5.08
CA CYS A 17 26.00 -2.31 4.20
C CYS A 17 24.63 -1.71 4.45
N ILE A 18 24.09 -1.01 3.45
CA ILE A 18 22.73 -0.47 3.47
C ILE A 18 21.86 -1.44 2.68
N THR A 19 20.79 -1.92 3.29
CA THR A 19 19.82 -2.82 2.63
C THR A 19 18.45 -2.16 2.62
N GLU A 20 17.94 -1.89 1.41
CA GLU A 20 16.56 -1.51 1.17
C GLU A 20 15.78 -2.77 0.76
N MET A 21 14.75 -3.11 1.51
CA MET A 21 13.98 -4.35 1.33
C MET A 21 12.50 -4.06 1.13
N GLY A 22 11.63 -4.99 1.47
CA GLY A 22 10.20 -4.86 1.27
C GLY A 22 9.50 -3.95 2.29
N GLY A 23 8.19 -3.78 2.07
CA GLY A 23 7.30 -3.05 2.97
C GLY A 23 5.88 -3.61 2.93
N LYS A 24 5.19 -3.50 4.06
CA LYS A 24 3.76 -3.83 4.17
C LYS A 24 3.03 -2.66 4.84
N ASN A 25 2.96 -1.56 4.13
CA ASN A 25 2.72 -0.24 4.68
C ASN A 25 1.24 -0.02 5.01
N PRO A 26 0.91 0.35 6.25
CA PRO A 26 -0.43 0.71 6.65
C PRO A 26 -0.73 2.19 6.40
N CYS A 27 -2.02 2.50 6.27
CA CYS A 27 -2.54 3.85 6.43
C CYS A 27 -3.76 3.81 7.35
N LEU A 28 -3.77 4.66 8.37
CA LEU A 28 -4.90 4.83 9.27
C LEU A 28 -5.68 6.09 8.88
N VAL A 29 -7.01 5.97 8.85
CA VAL A 29 -7.91 7.10 8.55
C VAL A 29 -8.93 7.21 9.67
N THR A 30 -8.89 8.32 10.42
CA THR A 30 -9.84 8.58 11.52
C THR A 30 -11.12 9.23 11.00
N GLU A 31 -12.13 9.32 11.87
CA GLU A 31 -13.40 10.01 11.56
C GLU A 31 -13.23 11.52 11.31
N ASN A 32 -12.09 12.10 11.72
CA ASN A 32 -11.77 13.52 11.59
C ASN A 32 -10.94 13.83 10.33
N ALA A 33 -10.77 12.87 9.42
CA ALA A 33 -9.95 13.02 8.23
C ALA A 33 -10.65 13.87 7.14
N ASP A 34 -9.85 14.62 6.38
CA ASP A 34 -10.26 15.14 5.07
C ASP A 34 -10.30 13.97 4.07
N LEU A 35 -11.51 13.50 3.74
CA LEU A 35 -11.69 12.29 2.96
C LEU A 35 -11.29 12.44 1.49
N ASP A 36 -11.38 13.65 0.90
CA ASP A 36 -10.91 13.88 -0.47
C ASP A 36 -9.40 13.81 -0.55
N ARG A 37 -8.72 14.40 0.43
CA ARG A 37 -7.27 14.32 0.57
C ARG A 37 -6.81 12.89 0.85
N ALA A 38 -7.49 12.19 1.74
CA ALA A 38 -7.20 10.80 2.07
C ALA A 38 -7.37 9.88 0.85
N ALA A 39 -8.49 9.96 0.13
CA ALA A 39 -8.74 9.18 -1.08
C ALA A 39 -7.66 9.42 -2.14
N SER A 40 -7.32 10.69 -2.42
CA SER A 40 -6.28 11.04 -3.40
C SER A 40 -4.90 10.52 -3.01
N GLY A 41 -4.53 10.66 -1.73
CA GLY A 41 -3.26 10.14 -1.21
C GLY A 41 -3.19 8.62 -1.25
N LEU A 42 -4.27 7.93 -0.89
CA LEU A 42 -4.38 6.47 -0.93
C LEU A 42 -4.28 5.94 -2.36
N VAL A 43 -5.03 6.48 -3.31
CA VAL A 43 -5.00 6.06 -4.72
C VAL A 43 -3.58 6.21 -5.29
N ARG A 44 -2.95 7.38 -5.10
CA ARG A 44 -1.58 7.62 -5.58
C ARG A 44 -0.56 6.68 -4.96
N SER A 45 -0.72 6.38 -3.67
CA SER A 45 0.22 5.53 -2.95
C SER A 45 0.04 4.05 -3.25
N ALA A 46 -1.20 3.57 -3.33
CA ALA A 46 -1.51 2.15 -3.54
C ALA A 46 -1.26 1.70 -4.98
N TYR A 47 -1.62 2.55 -5.95
CA TYR A 47 -1.68 2.11 -7.34
C TYR A 47 -0.64 2.76 -8.25
N GLY A 48 0.01 3.84 -7.83
CA GLY A 48 1.12 4.44 -8.59
C GLY A 48 2.22 3.41 -8.85
N MET A 49 2.72 3.31 -10.08
CA MET A 49 3.63 2.25 -10.56
C MET A 49 3.06 0.83 -10.40
N GLY A 50 1.74 0.66 -10.43
CA GLY A 50 1.10 -0.65 -10.22
C GLY A 50 1.28 -1.20 -8.80
N GLY A 51 1.43 -0.35 -7.78
CA GLY A 51 1.71 -0.77 -6.41
C GLY A 51 3.08 -1.44 -6.22
N GLN A 52 3.94 -1.40 -7.24
CA GLN A 52 5.25 -2.06 -7.26
C GLN A 52 6.32 -1.13 -6.66
N LYS A 53 6.11 -0.73 -5.41
CA LYS A 53 7.04 0.08 -4.59
C LYS A 53 7.09 -0.50 -3.19
N CYS A 54 8.28 -0.56 -2.60
CA CYS A 54 8.44 -0.95 -1.19
C CYS A 54 7.63 -0.07 -0.22
N SER A 55 7.38 1.18 -0.60
CA SER A 55 6.60 2.15 0.18
C SER A 55 5.12 2.26 -0.22
N ALA A 56 4.61 1.47 -1.18
CA ALA A 56 3.21 1.52 -1.56
C ALA A 56 2.30 1.14 -0.38
N VAL A 57 1.21 1.87 -0.17
CA VAL A 57 0.19 1.48 0.81
C VAL A 57 -0.56 0.24 0.30
N SER A 58 -0.67 -0.77 1.12
CA SER A 58 -1.40 -2.00 0.79
C SER A 58 -2.39 -2.42 1.88
N ARG A 59 -2.38 -1.71 3.02
CA ARG A 59 -3.27 -1.91 4.16
C ARG A 59 -3.91 -0.59 4.57
N LEU A 60 -5.24 -0.52 4.48
CA LEU A 60 -6.05 0.61 4.92
C LEU A 60 -6.85 0.22 6.16
N TYR A 61 -6.66 0.95 7.24
CA TYR A 61 -7.49 0.88 8.42
C TYR A 61 -8.32 2.16 8.48
N VAL A 62 -9.63 2.05 8.37
CA VAL A 62 -10.54 3.20 8.27
C VAL A 62 -11.59 3.14 9.36
N HIS A 63 -11.81 4.27 10.03
CA HIS A 63 -12.86 4.37 11.06
C HIS A 63 -14.24 4.13 10.45
N GLU A 64 -15.06 3.28 11.10
CA GLU A 64 -16.33 2.80 10.53
C GLU A 64 -17.30 3.91 10.12
N ARG A 65 -17.28 5.05 10.85
CA ARG A 65 -18.18 6.19 10.54
C ARG A 65 -17.91 6.85 9.19
N VAL A 66 -16.71 6.74 8.66
CA VAL A 66 -16.30 7.37 7.40
C VAL A 66 -15.92 6.36 6.32
N ALA A 67 -15.97 5.06 6.65
CA ALA A 67 -15.51 4.00 5.77
C ALA A 67 -16.27 3.97 4.44
N ASP A 68 -17.61 4.01 4.47
CA ASP A 68 -18.42 3.94 3.26
C ASP A 68 -18.12 5.11 2.31
N ASP A 69 -18.03 6.34 2.85
CA ASP A 69 -17.74 7.52 2.04
C ASP A 69 -16.30 7.48 1.47
N LEU A 70 -15.30 7.13 2.29
CA LEU A 70 -13.92 7.03 1.83
C LEU A 70 -13.76 5.96 0.74
N LEU A 71 -14.30 4.76 0.96
CA LEU A 71 -14.20 3.66 0.01
C LEU A 71 -14.92 3.98 -1.32
N ALA A 72 -16.06 4.66 -1.26
CA ALA A 72 -16.76 5.15 -2.46
C ALA A 72 -15.92 6.19 -3.22
N ARG A 73 -15.27 7.15 -2.52
CA ARG A 73 -14.37 8.15 -3.14
C ARG A 73 -13.17 7.50 -3.81
N ILE A 74 -12.56 6.48 -3.17
CA ILE A 74 -11.47 5.71 -3.77
C ILE A 74 -11.98 5.00 -5.02
N GLY A 75 -13.11 4.27 -4.95
CA GLY A 75 -13.72 3.58 -6.08
C GLY A 75 -13.95 4.51 -7.28
N LYS A 76 -14.55 5.69 -7.05
CA LYS A 76 -14.76 6.69 -8.09
C LYS A 76 -13.47 7.17 -8.77
N GLN A 77 -12.37 7.30 -7.99
CA GLN A 77 -11.07 7.65 -8.58
C GLN A 77 -10.49 6.48 -9.38
N LEU A 78 -10.70 5.24 -8.95
CA LEU A 78 -10.27 4.04 -9.69
C LEU A 78 -11.01 3.88 -11.01
N ASP A 79 -12.32 4.21 -11.08
CA ASP A 79 -13.10 4.21 -12.33
C ASP A 79 -12.54 5.18 -13.37
N ALA A 80 -11.88 6.26 -12.93
CA ALA A 80 -11.27 7.24 -13.82
C ALA A 80 -9.86 6.86 -14.31
N ILE A 81 -9.25 5.79 -13.75
CA ILE A 81 -7.91 5.35 -14.13
C ILE A 81 -7.94 4.68 -15.51
N ARG A 82 -7.18 5.24 -16.45
CA ARG A 82 -6.92 4.60 -17.73
C ARG A 82 -5.74 3.66 -17.61
N ILE A 83 -5.96 2.41 -18.02
CA ILE A 83 -4.95 1.36 -18.06
C ILE A 83 -4.50 1.19 -19.51
N GLY A 84 -3.20 1.12 -19.78
CA GLY A 84 -2.70 0.90 -21.12
C GLY A 84 -1.20 1.14 -21.27
N ASP A 85 -0.76 1.35 -22.51
CA ASP A 85 0.63 1.63 -22.85
C ASP A 85 1.16 2.84 -22.07
N PRO A 86 2.19 2.66 -21.21
CA PRO A 86 2.69 3.73 -20.34
C PRO A 86 3.44 4.84 -21.09
N THR A 87 3.72 4.67 -22.37
CA THR A 87 4.28 5.73 -23.22
C THR A 87 3.23 6.77 -23.64
N LYS A 88 1.95 6.44 -23.51
CA LYS A 88 0.83 7.33 -23.79
C LYS A 88 0.42 8.09 -22.54
N ARG A 89 0.44 9.40 -22.62
CA ARG A 89 0.24 10.29 -21.46
C ARG A 89 -1.12 10.16 -20.78
N GLU A 90 -2.15 9.75 -21.52
CA GLU A 90 -3.50 9.51 -21.03
C GLU A 90 -3.61 8.27 -20.14
N ASN A 91 -2.67 7.33 -20.23
CA ASN A 91 -2.67 6.11 -19.42
C ASN A 91 -1.92 6.34 -18.11
N TRP A 92 -2.63 6.14 -17.01
CA TRP A 92 -2.06 6.33 -15.70
C TRP A 92 -1.45 5.04 -15.12
N LEU A 93 -2.00 3.88 -15.49
CA LEU A 93 -1.55 2.57 -15.02
C LEU A 93 -1.05 1.73 -16.21
N GLY A 94 0.22 1.36 -16.17
CA GLY A 94 0.85 0.44 -17.11
C GLY A 94 0.76 -1.02 -16.67
N PRO A 95 1.48 -1.92 -17.37
CA PRO A 95 1.54 -3.33 -17.01
C PRO A 95 2.34 -3.56 -15.72
N VAL A 96 2.11 -4.69 -15.06
CA VAL A 96 3.01 -5.18 -14.01
C VAL A 96 4.31 -5.72 -14.61
N VAL A 97 5.35 -5.83 -13.80
CA VAL A 97 6.75 -5.96 -14.26
C VAL A 97 7.04 -7.22 -15.10
N ASN A 98 6.34 -8.32 -14.86
CA ASN A 98 6.58 -9.59 -15.57
C ASN A 98 5.43 -10.58 -15.39
N ALA A 99 5.54 -11.76 -16.07
CA ALA A 99 4.57 -12.84 -16.01
C ALA A 99 4.35 -13.39 -14.60
N ARG A 100 5.39 -13.45 -13.77
CA ARG A 100 5.27 -13.92 -12.38
C ARG A 100 4.40 -12.97 -11.54
N ALA A 101 4.59 -11.67 -11.68
CA ALA A 101 3.75 -10.66 -11.01
C ALA A 101 2.29 -10.78 -11.47
N HIS A 102 2.07 -10.97 -12.77
CA HIS A 102 0.75 -11.18 -13.35
C HIS A 102 0.04 -12.44 -12.82
N GLN A 103 0.74 -13.57 -12.74
CA GLN A 103 0.24 -14.81 -12.14
C GLN A 103 -0.03 -14.64 -10.64
N SER A 104 0.87 -13.96 -9.92
CA SER A 104 0.70 -13.67 -8.49
C SER A 104 -0.53 -12.79 -8.23
N TYR A 105 -0.82 -11.83 -9.11
CA TYR A 105 -2.03 -11.02 -9.02
C TYR A 105 -3.29 -11.88 -9.07
N ALA A 106 -3.40 -12.77 -10.08
CA ALA A 106 -4.56 -13.67 -10.22
C ALA A 106 -4.72 -14.56 -8.98
N ARG A 107 -3.61 -15.08 -8.46
CA ARG A 107 -3.59 -15.90 -7.25
C ARG A 107 -4.08 -15.10 -6.02
N TYR A 108 -3.54 -13.91 -5.76
CA TYR A 108 -3.94 -13.10 -4.60
C TYR A 108 -5.41 -12.66 -4.67
N VAL A 109 -5.90 -12.29 -5.86
CA VAL A 109 -7.32 -11.98 -6.04
C VAL A 109 -8.19 -13.22 -5.77
N GLY A 110 -7.76 -14.41 -6.21
CA GLY A 110 -8.41 -15.68 -5.90
C GLY A 110 -8.42 -15.98 -4.40
N GLU A 111 -7.30 -15.78 -3.72
CA GLU A 111 -7.18 -15.93 -2.25
C GLU A 111 -8.11 -14.96 -1.52
N LEU A 112 -8.13 -13.68 -1.89
CA LEU A 112 -9.06 -12.70 -1.30
C LEU A 112 -10.51 -13.15 -1.40
N ARG A 113 -10.95 -13.61 -2.58
CA ARG A 113 -12.31 -14.11 -2.79
C ARG A 113 -12.62 -15.37 -1.96
N SER A 114 -11.70 -16.31 -1.92
CA SER A 114 -11.89 -17.57 -1.19
C SER A 114 -11.98 -17.38 0.32
N TRP A 115 -11.37 -16.31 0.86
CA TRP A 115 -11.46 -15.91 2.26
C TRP A 115 -12.65 -14.99 2.57
N GLY A 116 -13.53 -14.74 1.60
CA GLY A 116 -14.72 -13.94 1.78
C GLY A 116 -14.49 -12.42 1.73
N ALA A 117 -13.36 -11.97 1.18
CA ALA A 117 -13.15 -10.54 0.97
C ALA A 117 -14.13 -10.00 -0.08
N LYS A 118 -14.71 -8.83 0.20
CA LYS A 118 -15.57 -8.10 -0.73
C LYS A 118 -14.70 -7.24 -1.64
N LEU A 119 -14.58 -7.62 -2.91
CA LEU A 119 -13.93 -6.77 -3.91
C LEU A 119 -14.87 -5.60 -4.24
N LEU A 120 -14.48 -4.40 -3.86
CA LEU A 120 -15.23 -3.17 -4.12
C LEU A 120 -14.90 -2.60 -5.50
N HIS A 121 -13.70 -2.89 -6.03
CA HIS A 121 -13.25 -2.48 -7.35
C HIS A 121 -12.25 -3.46 -7.92
N GLY A 122 -12.28 -3.67 -9.25
CA GLY A 122 -11.26 -4.39 -10.02
C GLY A 122 -11.24 -5.91 -9.80
N GLY A 123 -10.06 -6.49 -10.00
CA GLY A 123 -9.82 -7.93 -9.80
C GLY A 123 -9.80 -8.75 -11.07
N ARG A 124 -9.75 -8.11 -12.24
CA ARG A 124 -9.59 -8.80 -13.54
C ARG A 124 -8.15 -8.71 -14.02
N VAL A 125 -7.71 -9.78 -14.63
CA VAL A 125 -6.55 -9.80 -15.51
C VAL A 125 -7.02 -9.36 -16.90
N LEU A 126 -6.29 -8.46 -17.54
CA LEU A 126 -6.66 -7.89 -18.82
C LEU A 126 -5.80 -8.52 -19.93
N THR A 127 -6.46 -9.12 -20.93
CA THR A 127 -5.79 -9.87 -22.02
C THR A 127 -6.27 -9.47 -23.41
N ASP A 128 -7.39 -8.73 -23.52
CA ASP A 128 -8.01 -8.45 -24.80
C ASP A 128 -7.30 -7.29 -25.55
N GLY A 129 -7.23 -7.40 -26.88
CA GLY A 129 -6.65 -6.36 -27.73
C GLY A 129 -5.19 -6.07 -27.38
N ASP A 130 -4.88 -4.79 -27.16
CA ASP A 130 -3.52 -4.35 -26.84
C ASP A 130 -3.02 -4.85 -25.48
N PHE A 131 -3.91 -5.22 -24.55
CA PHE A 131 -3.54 -5.80 -23.27
C PHE A 131 -2.86 -7.18 -23.43
N GLY A 132 -3.15 -7.93 -24.49
CA GLY A 132 -2.48 -9.19 -24.81
C GLY A 132 -0.98 -9.07 -25.10
N ARG A 133 -0.46 -7.85 -25.28
CA ARG A 133 0.96 -7.59 -25.52
C ARG A 133 1.76 -7.32 -24.24
N GLY A 134 1.11 -7.35 -23.06
CA GLY A 134 1.74 -7.06 -21.77
C GLY A 134 1.04 -7.75 -20.62
N PHE A 135 1.48 -7.44 -19.42
CA PHE A 135 0.97 -8.03 -18.18
C PHE A 135 0.03 -7.05 -17.46
N TYR A 136 -1.14 -6.83 -18.03
CA TYR A 136 -2.07 -5.84 -17.53
C TYR A 136 -3.06 -6.41 -16.52
N VAL A 137 -3.32 -5.65 -15.46
CA VAL A 137 -4.26 -6.01 -14.38
C VAL A 137 -5.01 -4.76 -13.92
N GLU A 138 -6.21 -4.95 -13.38
CA GLU A 138 -6.98 -3.86 -12.76
C GLU A 138 -6.46 -3.54 -11.36
N PRO A 139 -6.54 -2.27 -10.90
CA PRO A 139 -6.33 -1.94 -9.51
C PRO A 139 -7.44 -2.55 -8.64
N VAL A 140 -7.07 -3.17 -7.51
CA VAL A 140 -8.02 -3.80 -6.58
C VAL A 140 -8.19 -2.97 -5.34
N LEU A 141 -9.45 -2.69 -4.98
CA LEU A 141 -9.86 -2.28 -3.64
C LEU A 141 -10.70 -3.42 -3.05
N ALA A 142 -10.26 -3.98 -1.93
CA ALA A 142 -10.95 -5.09 -1.29
C ALA A 142 -11.15 -4.83 0.21
N GLU A 143 -12.36 -5.02 0.69
CA GLU A 143 -12.64 -5.09 2.13
C GLU A 143 -12.44 -6.55 2.57
N ALA A 144 -11.47 -6.81 3.44
CA ALA A 144 -11.01 -8.16 3.76
C ALA A 144 -11.10 -8.47 5.26
N PRO A 145 -11.37 -9.74 5.64
CA PRO A 145 -11.31 -10.20 7.03
C PRO A 145 -9.94 -9.93 7.66
N GLY A 146 -9.91 -9.59 8.96
CA GLY A 146 -8.69 -9.22 9.69
C GLY A 146 -7.65 -10.33 9.79
N GLU A 147 -8.08 -11.59 9.75
CA GLU A 147 -7.22 -12.77 9.85
C GLU A 147 -6.60 -13.19 8.50
N HIS A 148 -6.92 -12.49 7.41
CA HIS A 148 -6.42 -12.87 6.08
C HIS A 148 -4.88 -12.80 6.01
N PRO A 149 -4.17 -13.86 5.56
CA PRO A 149 -2.70 -13.89 5.56
C PRO A 149 -2.04 -12.75 4.75
N LEU A 150 -2.72 -12.24 3.73
CA LEU A 150 -2.22 -11.13 2.91
C LEU A 150 -2.09 -9.80 3.66
N TRP A 151 -2.63 -9.67 4.89
CA TRP A 151 -2.35 -8.50 5.75
C TRP A 151 -0.87 -8.39 6.13
N LYS A 152 -0.16 -9.52 6.16
CA LYS A 152 1.26 -9.59 6.55
C LYS A 152 2.20 -9.86 5.38
N HIS A 153 1.66 -10.21 4.18
CA HIS A 153 2.45 -10.55 3.01
C HIS A 153 2.57 -9.37 2.04
N GLU A 154 3.80 -8.99 1.66
CA GLU A 154 4.04 -7.99 0.61
C GLU A 154 3.65 -8.55 -0.75
N MET A 155 2.58 -8.01 -1.33
CA MET A 155 2.09 -8.44 -2.65
C MET A 155 2.86 -7.82 -3.82
N PHE A 156 3.34 -6.58 -3.65
CA PHE A 156 4.04 -5.79 -4.67
C PHE A 156 3.23 -5.61 -5.96
N LEU A 157 1.93 -5.34 -5.80
CA LEU A 157 0.91 -5.31 -6.84
C LEU A 157 -0.15 -4.25 -6.51
N PRO A 158 -0.98 -3.81 -7.49
CA PRO A 158 -2.00 -2.79 -7.28
C PRO A 158 -3.22 -3.33 -6.49
N ILE A 159 -2.98 -3.76 -5.25
CA ILE A 159 -4.00 -4.32 -4.37
C ILE A 159 -3.98 -3.57 -3.03
N LEU A 160 -5.07 -2.88 -2.72
CA LEU A 160 -5.31 -2.23 -1.43
C LEU A 160 -6.37 -3.02 -0.67
N MET A 161 -6.00 -3.52 0.50
CA MET A 161 -6.91 -4.17 1.44
C MET A 161 -7.39 -3.15 2.47
N ALA A 162 -8.68 -3.12 2.74
CA ALA A 162 -9.32 -2.24 3.71
C ALA A 162 -9.97 -3.04 4.85
N GLN A 163 -9.84 -2.53 6.06
CA GLN A 163 -10.50 -3.02 7.27
C GLN A 163 -11.11 -1.85 8.02
N ARG A 164 -12.35 -2.01 8.50
CA ARG A 164 -13.01 -1.04 9.37
C ARG A 164 -12.57 -1.23 10.81
N TYR A 165 -12.49 -0.13 11.55
CA TYR A 165 -12.24 -0.16 12.98
C TYR A 165 -13.16 0.79 13.74
N ARG A 166 -13.30 0.56 15.06
CA ARG A 166 -13.97 1.44 16.03
C ARG A 166 -12.99 2.02 17.03
N ASP A 167 -12.05 1.18 17.44
CA ASP A 167 -11.00 1.54 18.40
C ASP A 167 -9.69 1.78 17.63
N ARG A 168 -9.17 3.01 17.73
CA ARG A 168 -7.95 3.41 17.04
C ARG A 168 -6.70 2.70 17.55
N ASP A 169 -6.69 2.33 18.85
CA ASP A 169 -5.54 1.63 19.45
C ASP A 169 -5.52 0.17 19.00
N GLU A 170 -6.69 -0.44 18.77
CA GLU A 170 -6.78 -1.74 18.12
C GLU A 170 -6.31 -1.67 16.67
N ALA A 171 -6.75 -0.67 15.92
CA ALA A 171 -6.28 -0.45 14.54
C ALA A 171 -4.76 -0.25 14.47
N MET A 172 -4.17 0.46 15.43
CA MET A 172 -2.72 0.62 15.53
C MET A 172 -2.01 -0.70 15.82
N ARG A 173 -2.53 -1.53 16.73
CA ARG A 173 -1.97 -2.88 16.96
C ARG A 173 -1.97 -3.71 15.68
N HIS A 174 -3.06 -3.71 14.92
CA HIS A 174 -3.13 -4.38 13.61
C HIS A 174 -2.16 -3.77 12.58
N ALA A 175 -2.01 -2.46 12.57
CA ALA A 175 -1.07 -1.77 11.69
C ALA A 175 0.39 -2.17 11.98
N ASN A 176 0.73 -2.37 13.24
CA ASN A 176 2.07 -2.76 13.70
C ASN A 176 2.32 -4.28 13.62
N ASP A 177 1.26 -5.11 13.47
CA ASP A 177 1.38 -6.57 13.44
C ASP A 177 1.92 -7.10 12.10
N THR A 178 3.19 -6.82 11.86
CA THR A 178 3.95 -7.29 10.68
C THR A 178 5.45 -7.22 10.98
N ASP A 179 6.24 -8.05 10.31
CA ASP A 179 7.71 -8.03 10.38
C ASP A 179 8.35 -6.88 9.57
N MET A 180 7.53 -6.00 9.01
CA MET A 180 7.96 -4.89 8.16
C MET A 180 7.49 -3.56 8.73
N GLY A 181 8.38 -2.56 8.74
CA GLY A 181 8.09 -1.24 9.26
C GLY A 181 8.73 -0.12 8.43
N LEU A 182 8.58 -0.14 7.10
CA LEU A 182 9.22 0.85 6.23
C LEU A 182 8.51 2.20 6.29
N THR A 183 7.24 2.26 5.86
CA THR A 183 6.47 3.51 5.85
C THR A 183 5.08 3.33 6.43
N ALA A 184 4.49 4.41 6.96
CA ALA A 184 3.10 4.45 7.39
C ALA A 184 2.45 5.80 7.08
N GLY A 185 1.15 5.78 6.83
CA GLY A 185 0.34 6.95 6.53
C GLY A 185 -0.76 7.19 7.57
N PHE A 186 -1.14 8.44 7.70
CA PHE A 186 -2.21 8.86 8.60
C PHE A 186 -3.05 9.98 7.98
N TYR A 187 -4.35 9.89 8.14
CA TYR A 187 -5.30 10.97 7.88
C TYR A 187 -6.24 11.14 9.07
N GLY A 188 -6.27 12.36 9.58
CA GLY A 188 -7.04 12.72 10.76
C GLY A 188 -6.84 14.17 11.12
N SER A 189 -7.33 14.58 12.29
CA SER A 189 -7.09 15.93 12.81
C SER A 189 -5.63 16.16 13.19
N ALA A 190 -5.20 17.41 13.23
CA ALA A 190 -3.85 17.76 13.69
C ALA A 190 -3.57 17.31 15.14
N ALA A 191 -4.60 17.28 15.97
CA ALA A 191 -4.48 16.83 17.37
C ALA A 191 -4.22 15.33 17.53
N GLU A 192 -4.55 14.53 16.51
CA GLU A 192 -4.34 13.08 16.52
C GLU A 192 -2.96 12.67 15.98
N VAL A 193 -2.27 13.57 15.26
CA VAL A 193 -0.96 13.27 14.66
C VAL A 193 0.09 12.84 15.70
N PRO A 194 0.24 13.50 16.88
CA PRO A 194 1.19 13.04 17.89
C PRO A 194 0.93 11.60 18.33
N TRP A 195 -0.33 11.24 18.60
CA TRP A 195 -0.70 9.87 18.94
C TRP A 195 -0.26 8.86 17.85
N PHE A 196 -0.49 9.18 16.57
CA PHE A 196 -0.05 8.31 15.47
C PHE A 196 1.47 8.15 15.45
N GLN A 197 2.23 9.25 15.59
CA GLN A 197 3.69 9.24 15.53
C GLN A 197 4.33 8.49 16.71
N GLU A 198 3.72 8.56 17.89
CA GLU A 198 4.20 7.91 19.11
C GLU A 198 3.96 6.39 19.11
N ASN A 199 2.96 5.90 18.35
CA ASN A 199 2.52 4.52 18.44
C ASN A 199 2.82 3.68 17.19
N VAL A 200 3.10 4.30 16.04
CA VAL A 200 3.35 3.56 14.80
C VAL A 200 4.78 3.05 14.70
N GLU A 201 4.94 1.78 14.33
CA GLU A 201 6.24 1.13 14.12
C GLU A 201 6.66 1.21 12.64
N ALA A 202 7.01 2.41 12.19
CA ALA A 202 7.49 2.67 10.83
C ALA A 202 8.63 3.68 10.83
N GLY A 203 9.64 3.45 9.99
CA GLY A 203 10.81 4.32 9.88
C GLY A 203 10.49 5.66 9.22
N VAL A 204 9.50 5.71 8.32
CA VAL A 204 9.04 6.94 7.66
C VAL A 204 7.54 7.10 7.82
N THR A 205 7.11 8.22 8.37
CA THR A 205 5.69 8.51 8.62
C THR A 205 5.20 9.72 7.84
N TYR A 206 3.96 9.66 7.40
CA TYR A 206 3.30 10.74 6.68
C TYR A 206 1.94 11.04 7.29
N ALA A 207 1.65 12.32 7.52
CA ALA A 207 0.34 12.76 8.00
C ALA A 207 -0.32 13.72 7.00
N ASN A 208 -1.57 13.47 6.66
CA ASN A 208 -2.44 14.34 5.87
C ASN A 208 -1.88 14.77 4.49
N ARG A 209 -1.13 13.90 3.80
CA ARG A 209 -0.54 14.20 2.49
C ARG A 209 -1.44 13.81 1.33
N ALA A 210 -1.77 14.78 0.46
CA ALA A 210 -2.52 14.54 -0.77
C ALA A 210 -1.67 13.85 -1.87
N GLN A 211 -0.34 13.99 -1.82
CA GLN A 211 0.55 13.46 -2.86
C GLN A 211 0.86 11.96 -2.71
N GLY A 212 0.51 11.37 -1.59
CA GLY A 212 0.71 9.94 -1.33
C GLY A 212 0.64 9.62 0.15
N ALA A 213 -0.14 8.60 0.51
CA ALA A 213 -0.37 8.21 1.90
C ALA A 213 0.91 7.70 2.59
N THR A 214 1.70 6.89 1.88
CA THR A 214 2.92 6.24 2.42
C THR A 214 4.11 6.39 1.48
N THR A 215 4.00 7.18 0.42
CA THR A 215 5.03 7.34 -0.62
C THR A 215 5.47 8.79 -0.77
N GLY A 216 6.66 9.01 -1.34
CA GLY A 216 7.15 10.32 -1.70
C GLY A 216 8.22 10.88 -0.77
N ALA A 217 8.99 10.01 -0.11
CA ALA A 217 10.25 10.42 0.50
C ALA A 217 11.23 10.91 -0.58
N TRP A 218 11.87 12.07 -0.32
CA TRP A 218 12.87 12.62 -1.21
C TRP A 218 14.25 12.42 -0.62
N PRO A 219 15.21 11.86 -1.36
CA PRO A 219 16.59 11.77 -0.91
C PRO A 219 17.13 13.13 -0.45
N GLY A 220 17.79 13.17 0.70
CA GLY A 220 18.34 14.40 1.28
C GLY A 220 17.37 15.25 2.12
N TYR A 221 16.05 14.99 2.04
CA TYR A 221 15.06 15.69 2.87
C TYR A 221 14.83 15.02 4.21
N GLN A 222 14.80 13.70 4.20
CA GLN A 222 14.55 12.91 5.39
C GLN A 222 15.29 11.58 5.28
N PRO A 223 15.64 10.95 6.41
CA PRO A 223 16.11 9.56 6.41
C PRO A 223 15.05 8.64 5.79
N PHE A 224 15.50 7.61 5.10
CA PHE A 224 14.64 6.56 4.57
C PHE A 224 15.18 5.20 5.02
N GLY A 225 14.35 4.43 5.70
CA GLY A 225 14.70 3.12 6.25
C GLY A 225 13.59 2.58 7.11
N GLY A 226 13.64 1.29 7.41
CA GLY A 226 12.64 0.61 8.19
C GLY A 226 12.86 0.74 9.70
N TRP A 227 11.77 0.58 10.45
CA TRP A 227 11.79 0.40 11.91
C TRP A 227 12.16 -1.04 12.28
N LYS A 228 11.70 -2.01 11.48
CA LYS A 228 11.91 -3.45 11.65
C LYS A 228 11.91 -4.20 10.32
#